data_75131f2e39297f464049d38b4e879fd0
#
_entry.id   75131f2e39297f464049d38b4e879fd0
#
_cell.length_a   1.000
_cell.length_b   1.000
_cell.length_c   1.000
_cell.angle_alpha   90.00
_cell.angle_beta   90.00
_cell.angle_gamma   90.00
#
_symmetry.space_group_name_H-M   'P 1'
#
loop_
_entity.id
_entity.type
_entity.pdbx_description
1 polymer ?
#
loop_
_entity_poly.entity_id
_entity_poly.type
_entity_poly.pdbx_seq_one_letter_code
_entity_poly.pdbx_strand_id
1 'polypeptide(L)'
;MIETYAYARAGFLGNPSDGYYGKTIALLVRNFRARVLLHSSARLEIKPAKADMPIFENLDDLYQTTRWRGYYGGIRIIQALIVRFMDYCREHEIELPDRNFTLEYESTVPLRLGMGGSSAIVTAALRAICKYYDISLPLPVLANIALETETVELGVNAGLQDRVIQSYEGLVYMDFDKDLMQQQGYGRYEALDPQLMQGVYLAYRRSLSEGTEVFHNNIRERWNRKEPAVVDAMSQWAAYAEQGRLALLAGDRAQLHQLINANFDLRATLYNINQGNLEMVQTARSVGASSNFAGSGGAVVGLFEGDDMFNALTREMAKLNVAVIRPQIEAK
;
A
#
# COMPACT_ATOMS: atom_id res chain seq x y z
N MET A 1 -11.07 7.10 -25.58
CA MET A 1 -11.04 6.16 -24.46
C MET A 1 -9.71 6.32 -23.76
N ILE A 2 -9.71 6.52 -22.45
CA ILE A 2 -8.54 6.69 -21.58
C ILE A 2 -8.41 5.42 -20.77
N GLU A 3 -7.21 4.88 -20.72
CA GLU A 3 -6.86 3.73 -19.90
C GLU A 3 -5.71 4.10 -18.96
N THR A 4 -5.85 3.78 -17.68
CA THR A 4 -4.85 4.06 -16.65
C THR A 4 -4.68 2.88 -15.71
N TYR A 5 -3.51 2.82 -15.08
CA TYR A 5 -3.14 1.78 -14.15
C TYR A 5 -2.52 2.37 -12.88
N ALA A 6 -2.69 1.65 -11.79
CA ALA A 6 -1.84 1.74 -10.61
C ALA A 6 -1.62 0.33 -10.06
N TYR A 7 -0.50 0.12 -9.38
CA TYR A 7 -0.04 -1.21 -9.04
C TYR A 7 -0.09 -1.44 -7.53
N ALA A 8 -0.05 -2.70 -7.12
CA ALA A 8 0.18 -3.06 -5.73
C ALA A 8 1.55 -2.54 -5.25
N ARG A 9 1.72 -2.49 -3.94
CA ARG A 9 2.97 -2.06 -3.32
C ARG A 9 3.35 -2.97 -2.16
N ALA A 10 4.62 -2.98 -1.80
CA ALA A 10 5.11 -3.53 -0.57
C ALA A 10 5.93 -2.46 0.18
N GLY A 11 5.58 -2.21 1.45
CA GLY A 11 6.44 -1.45 2.36
C GLY A 11 7.63 -2.31 2.74
N PHE A 12 8.85 -1.81 2.50
CA PHE A 12 10.07 -2.57 2.69
C PHE A 12 10.71 -2.33 4.05
N LEU A 13 10.92 -1.06 4.41
CA LEU A 13 11.47 -0.62 5.69
C LEU A 13 10.74 0.62 6.21
N GLY A 14 10.77 0.83 7.51
CA GLY A 14 10.27 2.02 8.17
C GLY A 14 8.77 2.02 8.48
N ASN A 15 7.98 1.16 7.83
CA ASN A 15 6.55 1.05 8.11
C ASN A 15 6.30 0.49 9.54
N PRO A 16 5.38 1.10 10.33
CA PRO A 16 4.32 2.04 9.95
C PRO A 16 4.62 3.53 10.25
N SER A 17 5.87 3.97 10.28
CA SER A 17 6.19 5.33 10.72
C SER A 17 5.73 6.46 9.77
N ASP A 18 5.30 6.14 8.55
CA ASP A 18 4.74 7.10 7.57
C ASP A 18 3.55 7.89 8.11
N GLY A 19 2.70 7.27 8.91
CA GLY A 19 1.57 7.94 9.56
C GLY A 19 1.96 8.79 10.79
N TYR A 20 3.25 8.88 11.15
CA TYR A 20 3.77 9.47 12.38
C TYR A 20 5.01 10.33 12.14
N TYR A 21 5.10 10.96 10.99
CA TYR A 21 6.20 11.84 10.59
C TYR A 21 7.56 11.14 10.49
N GLY A 22 7.56 9.83 10.26
CA GLY A 22 8.76 9.03 10.10
C GLY A 22 9.25 8.92 8.66
N LYS A 23 9.99 7.85 8.39
CA LYS A 23 10.58 7.57 7.09
C LYS A 23 10.28 6.14 6.66
N THR A 24 10.11 5.92 5.37
CA THR A 24 9.87 4.57 4.84
C THR A 24 10.58 4.35 3.51
N ILE A 25 10.78 3.07 3.19
CA ILE A 25 11.11 2.61 1.84
C ILE A 25 10.01 1.68 1.39
N ALA A 26 9.49 1.92 0.20
CA ALA A 26 8.50 1.04 -0.41
C ALA A 26 8.86 0.74 -1.87
N LEU A 27 8.39 -0.41 -2.35
CA LEU A 27 8.56 -0.84 -3.72
C LEU A 27 7.21 -1.12 -4.38
N LEU A 28 7.13 -0.84 -5.67
CA LEU A 28 5.98 -1.17 -6.49
C LEU A 28 5.97 -2.66 -6.82
N VAL A 29 4.79 -3.25 -6.89
CA VAL A 29 4.59 -4.68 -7.24
C VAL A 29 3.70 -4.75 -8.48
N ARG A 30 4.32 -4.67 -9.66
CA ARG A 30 3.62 -4.63 -10.96
C ARG A 30 2.96 -5.95 -11.34
N ASN A 31 3.23 -7.02 -10.60
CA ASN A 31 2.53 -8.30 -10.72
C ASN A 31 1.01 -8.17 -10.52
N PHE A 32 0.56 -7.14 -9.79
CA PHE A 32 -0.85 -6.88 -9.49
C PHE A 32 -1.17 -5.41 -9.76
N ARG A 33 -2.35 -5.16 -10.34
CA ARG A 33 -2.75 -3.80 -10.74
C ARG A 33 -4.24 -3.54 -10.57
N ALA A 34 -4.56 -2.27 -10.37
CA ALA A 34 -5.86 -1.69 -10.66
C ALA A 34 -5.82 -1.09 -12.06
N ARG A 35 -6.89 -1.29 -12.83
CA ARG A 35 -7.10 -0.75 -14.17
C ARG A 35 -8.36 0.09 -14.18
N VAL A 36 -8.30 1.24 -14.80
CA VAL A 36 -9.45 2.12 -15.00
C VAL A 36 -9.60 2.43 -16.49
N LEU A 37 -10.80 2.29 -16.98
CA LEU A 37 -11.24 2.74 -18.31
C LEU A 37 -12.18 3.91 -18.14
N LEU A 38 -11.95 5.00 -18.88
CA LEU A 38 -12.78 6.18 -18.87
C LEU A 38 -13.05 6.65 -20.29
N HIS A 39 -14.30 6.93 -20.61
CA HIS A 39 -14.69 7.49 -21.90
C HIS A 39 -15.79 8.52 -21.72
N SER A 40 -15.91 9.46 -22.66
CA SER A 40 -16.98 10.44 -22.69
C SER A 40 -18.34 9.76 -22.84
N SER A 41 -19.36 10.28 -22.14
CA SER A 41 -20.72 9.79 -22.16
C SER A 41 -21.71 10.93 -21.91
N ALA A 42 -22.99 10.69 -22.18
CA ALA A 42 -24.06 11.69 -21.99
C ALA A 42 -24.32 11.98 -20.50
N ARG A 43 -24.02 11.03 -19.61
CA ARG A 43 -24.23 11.13 -18.16
C ARG A 43 -23.00 10.62 -17.43
N LEU A 44 -22.77 11.14 -16.22
CA LEU A 44 -21.76 10.59 -15.32
C LEU A 44 -22.21 9.20 -14.85
N GLU A 45 -21.39 8.18 -15.11
CA GLU A 45 -21.66 6.80 -14.71
C GLU A 45 -20.43 6.14 -14.16
N ILE A 46 -20.57 5.44 -13.03
CA ILE A 46 -19.54 4.57 -12.46
C ILE A 46 -20.05 3.14 -12.55
N LYS A 47 -19.39 2.30 -13.36
CA LYS A 47 -19.78 0.90 -13.51
C LYS A 47 -19.10 0.06 -12.44
N PRO A 48 -19.85 -0.79 -11.72
CA PRO A 48 -19.30 -1.66 -10.68
C PRO A 48 -18.37 -2.70 -11.29
N ALA A 49 -17.26 -2.98 -10.62
CA ALA A 49 -16.43 -4.15 -10.92
C ALA A 49 -17.17 -5.44 -10.53
N LYS A 50 -16.74 -6.59 -11.09
CA LYS A 50 -17.33 -7.89 -10.72
C LYS A 50 -17.26 -8.16 -9.21
N ALA A 51 -16.20 -7.70 -8.56
CA ALA A 51 -16.02 -7.84 -7.12
C ALA A 51 -16.99 -7.00 -6.27
N ASP A 52 -17.65 -5.98 -6.88
CA ASP A 52 -18.60 -5.10 -6.20
C ASP A 52 -20.06 -5.47 -6.49
N MET A 53 -20.31 -6.52 -7.28
CA MET A 53 -21.66 -7.03 -7.51
C MET A 53 -22.15 -7.73 -6.24
N PRO A 54 -23.26 -7.27 -5.61
CA PRO A 54 -23.78 -7.83 -4.39
C PRO A 54 -24.60 -9.10 -4.69
N ILE A 55 -23.94 -10.16 -5.13
CA ILE A 55 -24.55 -11.48 -5.33
C ILE A 55 -24.09 -12.38 -4.19
N PHE A 56 -25.05 -12.90 -3.44
CA PHE A 56 -24.83 -13.80 -2.29
C PHE A 56 -25.61 -15.08 -2.49
N GLU A 57 -25.10 -16.21 -2.03
CA GLU A 57 -25.77 -17.51 -2.13
C GLU A 57 -27.02 -17.57 -1.25
N ASN A 58 -26.98 -16.91 -0.08
CA ASN A 58 -28.06 -16.88 0.91
C ASN A 58 -27.86 -15.74 1.92
N LEU A 59 -28.76 -15.60 2.91
CA LEU A 59 -28.70 -14.57 3.93
C LEU A 59 -27.50 -14.71 4.87
N ASP A 60 -27.06 -15.92 5.15
CA ASP A 60 -25.89 -16.17 6.00
C ASP A 60 -24.59 -15.76 5.29
N ASP A 61 -24.46 -16.09 4.01
CA ASP A 61 -23.36 -15.63 3.17
C ASP A 61 -23.32 -14.09 3.10
N LEU A 62 -24.47 -13.43 2.90
CA LEU A 62 -24.53 -11.96 2.98
C LEU A 62 -24.09 -11.45 4.35
N TYR A 63 -24.59 -12.03 5.44
CA TYR A 63 -24.26 -11.61 6.80
C TYR A 63 -22.76 -11.77 7.07
N GLN A 64 -22.19 -12.95 6.83
CA GLN A 64 -20.77 -13.24 7.04
C GLN A 64 -19.88 -12.35 6.15
N THR A 65 -20.19 -12.27 4.86
CA THR A 65 -19.46 -11.44 3.91
C THR A 65 -19.49 -9.96 4.32
N THR A 66 -20.65 -9.44 4.74
CA THR A 66 -20.77 -8.03 5.16
C THR A 66 -20.06 -7.77 6.48
N ARG A 67 -20.17 -8.68 7.46
CA ARG A 67 -19.45 -8.59 8.74
C ARG A 67 -17.93 -8.61 8.53
N TRP A 68 -17.49 -9.40 7.59
CA TRP A 68 -16.07 -9.59 7.30
C TRP A 68 -15.49 -8.54 6.36
N ARG A 69 -16.20 -8.17 5.30
CA ARG A 69 -15.79 -7.17 4.30
C ARG A 69 -16.21 -5.74 4.65
N GLY A 70 -17.16 -5.56 5.54
CA GLY A 70 -17.80 -4.28 5.82
C GLY A 70 -18.69 -3.82 4.67
N TYR A 71 -19.25 -2.63 4.80
CA TYR A 71 -20.04 -1.95 3.76
C TYR A 71 -19.16 -1.18 2.76
N TYR A 72 -17.99 -1.72 2.45
CA TYR A 72 -16.97 -1.07 1.63
C TYR A 72 -17.00 -1.63 0.22
N GLY A 73 -16.88 -0.78 -0.80
CA GLY A 73 -16.86 -1.17 -2.21
C GLY A 73 -16.16 -0.13 -3.07
N GLY A 74 -15.69 -0.54 -4.25
CA GLY A 74 -14.93 0.30 -5.16
C GLY A 74 -15.74 1.47 -5.70
N ILE A 75 -17.08 1.34 -5.87
CA ILE A 75 -17.95 2.44 -6.27
C ILE A 75 -17.89 3.57 -5.24
N ARG A 76 -17.98 3.25 -3.95
CA ARG A 76 -17.92 4.24 -2.86
C ARG A 76 -16.59 4.97 -2.84
N ILE A 77 -15.49 4.26 -3.10
CA ILE A 77 -14.15 4.86 -3.19
C ILE A 77 -14.07 5.85 -4.35
N ILE A 78 -14.61 5.48 -5.52
CA ILE A 78 -14.58 6.34 -6.71
C ILE A 78 -15.48 7.56 -6.52
N GLN A 79 -16.66 7.42 -5.90
CA GLN A 79 -17.50 8.55 -5.55
C GLN A 79 -16.77 9.55 -4.63
N ALA A 80 -16.13 9.05 -3.57
CA ALA A 80 -15.33 9.85 -2.67
C ALA A 80 -14.16 10.56 -3.38
N LEU A 81 -13.49 9.84 -4.30
CA LEU A 81 -12.44 10.43 -5.12
C LEU A 81 -12.95 11.59 -5.99
N ILE A 82 -14.09 11.42 -6.66
CA ILE A 82 -14.66 12.47 -7.52
C ILE A 82 -15.00 13.71 -6.66
N VAL A 83 -15.60 13.51 -5.49
CA VAL A 83 -15.90 14.62 -4.57
C VAL A 83 -14.60 15.35 -4.18
N ARG A 84 -13.59 14.63 -3.70
CA ARG A 84 -12.31 15.24 -3.27
C ARG A 84 -11.57 15.93 -4.43
N PHE A 85 -11.61 15.34 -5.63
CA PHE A 85 -11.03 15.97 -6.83
C PHE A 85 -11.75 17.28 -7.19
N MET A 86 -13.09 17.31 -7.11
CA MET A 86 -13.86 18.53 -7.36
C MET A 86 -13.57 19.61 -6.33
N ASP A 87 -13.45 19.24 -5.05
CA ASP A 87 -13.09 20.19 -4.00
C ASP A 87 -11.69 20.74 -4.23
N TYR A 88 -10.71 19.89 -4.56
CA TYR A 88 -9.39 20.34 -4.96
C TYR A 88 -9.44 21.35 -6.13
N CYS A 89 -10.23 21.08 -7.17
CA CYS A 89 -10.37 21.99 -8.31
C CYS A 89 -10.98 23.34 -7.88
N ARG A 90 -11.98 23.32 -7.01
CA ARG A 90 -12.59 24.55 -6.48
C ARG A 90 -11.63 25.37 -5.60
N GLU A 91 -10.89 24.69 -4.71
CA GLU A 91 -9.89 25.30 -3.84
C GLU A 91 -8.75 25.98 -4.61
N HIS A 92 -8.47 25.49 -5.84
CA HIS A 92 -7.39 25.98 -6.70
C HIS A 92 -7.89 26.75 -7.93
N GLU A 93 -9.19 27.11 -7.96
CA GLU A 93 -9.82 27.88 -9.05
C GLU A 93 -9.64 27.23 -10.44
N ILE A 94 -9.62 25.89 -10.49
CA ILE A 94 -9.53 25.12 -11.73
C ILE A 94 -10.94 24.90 -12.29
N GLU A 95 -11.23 25.51 -13.44
CA GLU A 95 -12.49 25.33 -14.15
C GLU A 95 -12.50 23.98 -14.89
N LEU A 96 -13.52 23.16 -14.62
CA LEU A 96 -13.73 21.89 -15.32
C LEU A 96 -14.67 22.10 -16.49
N PRO A 97 -14.32 21.59 -17.71
CA PRO A 97 -15.26 21.57 -18.84
C PRO A 97 -16.54 20.82 -18.51
N ASP A 98 -17.70 21.34 -18.98
CA ASP A 98 -19.01 20.69 -18.82
C ASP A 98 -19.09 19.46 -19.74
N ARG A 99 -18.55 18.35 -19.30
CA ARG A 99 -18.59 17.07 -20.00
C ARG A 99 -18.58 15.90 -19.03
N ASN A 100 -19.39 14.90 -19.33
CA ASN A 100 -19.56 13.70 -18.52
C ASN A 100 -18.75 12.53 -19.06
N PHE A 101 -18.54 11.54 -18.20
CA PHE A 101 -17.80 10.31 -18.51
C PHE A 101 -18.45 9.09 -17.89
N THR A 102 -18.20 7.93 -18.48
CA THR A 102 -18.37 6.63 -17.85
C THR A 102 -17.01 6.11 -17.42
N LEU A 103 -16.90 5.65 -16.17
CA LEU A 103 -15.71 5.07 -15.57
C LEU A 103 -15.97 3.61 -15.18
N GLU A 104 -15.12 2.72 -15.66
CA GLU A 104 -15.08 1.30 -15.32
C GLU A 104 -13.75 0.98 -14.65
N TYR A 105 -13.75 0.08 -13.69
CA TYR A 105 -12.52 -0.33 -12.99
C TYR A 105 -12.50 -1.81 -12.71
N GLU A 106 -11.29 -2.36 -12.60
CA GLU A 106 -11.02 -3.73 -12.18
C GLU A 106 -9.71 -3.76 -11.38
N SER A 107 -9.54 -4.74 -10.51
CA SER A 107 -8.31 -4.91 -9.74
C SER A 107 -7.94 -6.39 -9.62
N THR A 108 -6.65 -6.67 -9.82
CA THR A 108 -6.04 -7.97 -9.54
C THR A 108 -5.23 -7.94 -8.24
N VAL A 109 -5.20 -6.81 -7.53
CA VAL A 109 -4.50 -6.70 -6.25
C VAL A 109 -5.23 -7.58 -5.22
N PRO A 110 -4.53 -8.51 -4.56
CA PRO A 110 -5.14 -9.38 -3.57
C PRO A 110 -5.80 -8.56 -2.44
N LEU A 111 -7.06 -8.88 -2.17
CA LEU A 111 -7.87 -8.14 -1.20
C LEU A 111 -7.37 -8.36 0.24
N ARG A 112 -7.33 -7.28 1.04
CA ARG A 112 -7.03 -7.29 2.48
C ARG A 112 -5.69 -7.89 2.90
N LEU A 113 -4.73 -7.96 2.00
CA LEU A 113 -3.38 -8.44 2.28
C LEU A 113 -2.37 -7.31 2.53
N GLY A 114 -2.84 -6.11 2.83
CA GLY A 114 -1.96 -4.98 3.09
C GLY A 114 -1.06 -4.61 1.90
N MET A 115 -1.55 -4.75 0.65
CA MET A 115 -0.80 -4.50 -0.58
C MET A 115 -1.27 -3.23 -1.34
N GLY A 116 -2.06 -2.37 -0.71
CA GLY A 116 -2.49 -1.10 -1.28
C GLY A 116 -3.54 -1.23 -2.40
N GLY A 117 -4.51 -2.15 -2.27
CA GLY A 117 -5.51 -2.40 -3.32
C GLY A 117 -6.47 -1.24 -3.53
N SER A 118 -7.04 -0.66 -2.45
CA SER A 118 -7.95 0.48 -2.54
C SER A 118 -7.25 1.72 -3.08
N SER A 119 -6.08 2.04 -2.54
CA SER A 119 -5.29 3.18 -3.02
C SER A 119 -4.85 3.02 -4.49
N ALA A 120 -4.65 1.78 -4.98
CA ALA A 120 -4.38 1.55 -6.39
C ALA A 120 -5.60 1.90 -7.26
N ILE A 121 -6.82 1.55 -6.84
CA ILE A 121 -8.05 1.94 -7.56
C ILE A 121 -8.18 3.47 -7.59
N VAL A 122 -8.00 4.13 -6.44
CA VAL A 122 -8.05 5.60 -6.33
C VAL A 122 -7.01 6.25 -7.23
N THR A 123 -5.76 5.82 -7.18
CA THR A 123 -4.66 6.40 -7.96
C THR A 123 -4.88 6.20 -9.47
N ALA A 124 -5.34 5.02 -9.90
CA ALA A 124 -5.65 4.76 -11.30
C ALA A 124 -6.83 5.64 -11.78
N ALA A 125 -7.91 5.75 -10.98
CA ALA A 125 -9.07 6.56 -11.31
C ALA A 125 -8.72 8.07 -11.35
N LEU A 126 -7.94 8.57 -10.38
CA LEU A 126 -7.48 9.96 -10.38
C LEU A 126 -6.64 10.29 -11.62
N ARG A 127 -5.73 9.40 -12.01
CA ARG A 127 -4.97 9.54 -13.27
C ARG A 127 -5.89 9.60 -14.51
N ALA A 128 -6.95 8.78 -14.55
CA ALA A 128 -7.90 8.80 -15.65
C ALA A 128 -8.69 10.10 -15.71
N ILE A 129 -9.18 10.58 -14.57
CA ILE A 129 -9.93 11.84 -14.43
C ILE A 129 -9.04 13.03 -14.83
N CYS A 130 -7.81 13.08 -14.33
CA CYS A 130 -6.85 14.14 -14.70
C CYS A 130 -6.59 14.17 -16.21
N LYS A 131 -6.36 13.00 -16.84
CA LYS A 131 -6.22 12.91 -18.30
C LYS A 131 -7.47 13.32 -19.05
N TYR A 132 -8.65 13.00 -18.52
CA TYR A 132 -9.92 13.34 -19.15
C TYR A 132 -10.18 14.84 -19.18
N TYR A 133 -9.87 15.54 -18.08
CA TYR A 133 -10.04 16.99 -17.97
C TYR A 133 -8.80 17.80 -18.38
N ASP A 134 -7.74 17.12 -18.85
CA ASP A 134 -6.46 17.74 -19.24
C ASP A 134 -5.78 18.52 -18.08
N ILE A 135 -5.84 17.93 -16.88
CA ILE A 135 -5.25 18.49 -15.66
C ILE A 135 -3.95 17.75 -15.36
N SER A 136 -2.89 18.51 -15.13
CA SER A 136 -1.59 17.98 -14.70
C SER A 136 -1.39 18.26 -13.20
N LEU A 137 -1.30 17.20 -12.40
CA LEU A 137 -1.02 17.31 -10.97
C LEU A 137 0.44 16.89 -10.69
N PRO A 138 1.16 17.63 -9.84
CA PRO A 138 2.43 17.16 -9.29
C PRO A 138 2.21 15.82 -8.54
N LEU A 139 3.18 14.91 -8.61
CA LEU A 139 3.06 13.58 -8.00
C LEU A 139 2.73 13.61 -6.48
N PRO A 140 3.34 14.51 -5.66
CA PRO A 140 2.96 14.58 -4.25
C PRO A 140 1.52 15.07 -4.04
N VAL A 141 1.01 15.96 -4.89
CA VAL A 141 -0.39 16.41 -4.83
C VAL A 141 -1.34 15.27 -5.22
N LEU A 142 -1.01 14.52 -6.26
CA LEU A 142 -1.77 13.33 -6.64
C LEU A 142 -1.85 12.31 -5.50
N ALA A 143 -0.73 12.09 -4.79
CA ALA A 143 -0.68 11.20 -3.63
C ALA A 143 -1.54 11.72 -2.47
N ASN A 144 -1.57 13.05 -2.23
CA ASN A 144 -2.38 13.65 -1.18
C ASN A 144 -3.88 13.55 -1.48
N ILE A 145 -4.33 13.87 -2.69
CA ILE A 145 -5.74 13.71 -3.09
C ILE A 145 -6.17 12.25 -2.92
N ALA A 146 -5.33 11.30 -3.31
CA ALA A 146 -5.61 9.89 -3.12
C ALA A 146 -5.68 9.49 -1.64
N LEU A 147 -4.86 10.07 -0.76
CA LEU A 147 -4.95 9.86 0.70
C LEU A 147 -6.23 10.47 1.28
N GLU A 148 -6.52 11.71 0.95
CA GLU A 148 -7.66 12.46 1.46
C GLU A 148 -9.00 11.83 1.05
N THR A 149 -9.06 11.20 -0.13
CA THR A 149 -10.20 10.38 -0.56
C THR A 149 -10.57 9.32 0.48
N GLU A 150 -9.59 8.67 1.09
CA GLU A 150 -9.84 7.62 2.08
C GLU A 150 -9.94 8.18 3.51
N THR A 151 -9.12 9.16 3.87
CA THR A 151 -9.06 9.66 5.25
C THR A 151 -10.09 10.73 5.53
N VAL A 152 -10.32 11.66 4.61
CA VAL A 152 -11.26 12.78 4.78
C VAL A 152 -12.67 12.37 4.37
N GLU A 153 -12.84 11.85 3.16
CA GLU A 153 -14.16 11.52 2.61
C GLU A 153 -14.76 10.24 3.22
N LEU A 154 -13.93 9.23 3.46
CA LEU A 154 -14.40 7.92 3.95
C LEU A 154 -14.11 7.66 5.43
N GLY A 155 -13.31 8.50 6.10
CA GLY A 155 -12.93 8.33 7.49
C GLY A 155 -12.08 7.08 7.75
N VAL A 156 -11.38 6.58 6.73
CA VAL A 156 -10.54 5.38 6.84
C VAL A 156 -9.14 5.76 7.31
N ASN A 157 -8.62 5.06 8.31
CA ASN A 157 -7.23 5.25 8.72
C ASN A 157 -6.29 4.71 7.63
N ALA A 158 -5.50 5.61 7.05
CA ALA A 158 -4.57 5.28 5.99
C ALA A 158 -3.27 6.10 6.11
N GLY A 159 -2.15 5.55 5.64
CA GLY A 159 -0.86 6.22 5.59
C GLY A 159 -0.52 6.75 4.19
N LEU A 160 0.38 7.71 4.09
CA LEU A 160 0.74 8.34 2.83
C LEU A 160 1.67 7.47 1.97
N GLN A 161 2.42 6.56 2.58
CA GLN A 161 3.39 5.67 1.89
C GLN A 161 2.80 5.00 0.64
N ASP A 162 1.59 4.44 0.76
CA ASP A 162 0.94 3.70 -0.33
C ASP A 162 0.72 4.57 -1.56
N ARG A 163 0.22 5.79 -1.34
CA ARG A 163 -0.16 6.74 -2.38
C ARG A 163 1.07 7.34 -3.03
N VAL A 164 2.12 7.59 -2.25
CA VAL A 164 3.41 8.07 -2.78
C VAL A 164 4.03 7.01 -3.70
N ILE A 165 4.20 5.78 -3.24
CA ILE A 165 4.82 4.74 -4.09
C ILE A 165 3.99 4.44 -5.34
N GLN A 166 2.66 4.49 -5.26
CA GLN A 166 1.78 4.29 -6.42
C GLN A 166 1.78 5.48 -7.39
N SER A 167 2.10 6.68 -6.91
CA SER A 167 2.24 7.88 -7.74
C SER A 167 3.61 7.96 -8.40
N TYR A 168 4.68 7.71 -7.67
CA TYR A 168 6.08 7.80 -8.11
C TYR A 168 6.53 6.57 -8.89
N GLU A 169 6.00 5.39 -8.53
CA GLU A 169 6.37 4.07 -9.05
C GLU A 169 7.81 3.64 -8.71
N GLY A 170 8.19 2.41 -9.05
CA GLY A 170 9.53 1.88 -8.83
C GLY A 170 9.88 1.58 -7.38
N LEU A 171 10.97 2.13 -6.91
CA LEU A 171 11.49 2.05 -5.55
C LEU A 171 11.62 3.47 -5.00
N VAL A 172 11.02 3.76 -3.85
CA VAL A 172 10.99 5.13 -3.32
C VAL A 172 11.35 5.12 -1.84
N TYR A 173 12.31 5.97 -1.48
CA TYR A 173 12.55 6.40 -0.11
C TYR A 173 11.70 7.64 0.18
N MET A 174 11.05 7.66 1.32
CA MET A 174 10.10 8.70 1.73
C MET A 174 10.46 9.21 3.12
N ASP A 175 10.59 10.52 3.23
CA ASP A 175 10.78 11.25 4.48
C ASP A 175 9.55 12.13 4.71
N PHE A 176 8.78 11.81 5.75
CA PHE A 176 7.55 12.52 6.12
C PHE A 176 7.83 13.53 7.24
N ASP A 177 8.99 14.19 7.20
CA ASP A 177 9.36 15.20 8.19
C ASP A 177 8.22 16.16 8.49
N LYS A 178 7.99 16.39 9.79
CA LYS A 178 6.82 17.13 10.27
C LYS A 178 6.79 18.55 9.75
N ASP A 179 7.93 19.24 9.75
CA ASP A 179 8.00 20.64 9.36
C ASP A 179 7.75 20.78 7.86
N LEU A 180 8.30 19.87 7.04
CA LEU A 180 8.00 19.80 5.60
C LEU A 180 6.52 19.53 5.34
N MET A 181 5.93 18.54 6.02
CA MET A 181 4.51 18.22 5.90
C MET A 181 3.61 19.41 6.26
N GLN A 182 3.97 20.19 7.28
CA GLN A 182 3.21 21.37 7.69
C GLN A 182 3.39 22.57 6.73
N GLN A 183 4.58 22.74 6.15
CA GLN A 183 4.89 23.88 5.29
C GLN A 183 4.33 23.74 3.86
N GLN A 184 4.44 22.56 3.27
CA GLN A 184 4.11 22.33 1.85
C GLN A 184 3.06 21.24 1.62
N GLY A 185 2.55 20.59 2.68
CA GLY A 185 1.54 19.54 2.59
C GLY A 185 2.05 18.16 2.22
N TYR A 186 3.35 17.98 1.95
CA TYR A 186 3.97 16.69 1.60
C TYR A 186 5.42 16.62 2.07
N GLY A 187 5.96 15.40 2.14
CA GLY A 187 7.34 15.12 2.57
C GLY A 187 8.36 15.27 1.45
N ARG A 188 9.54 14.68 1.66
CA ARG A 188 10.58 14.53 0.64
C ARG A 188 10.59 13.09 0.14
N TYR A 189 10.43 12.92 -1.18
CA TYR A 189 10.34 11.60 -1.81
C TYR A 189 11.45 11.46 -2.85
N GLU A 190 12.29 10.43 -2.68
CA GLU A 190 13.43 10.15 -3.54
C GLU A 190 13.21 8.82 -4.26
N ALA A 191 13.17 8.89 -5.59
CA ALA A 191 13.17 7.69 -6.42
C ALA A 191 14.57 7.05 -6.39
N LEU A 192 14.64 5.80 -6.02
CA LEU A 192 15.86 5.00 -6.04
C LEU A 192 15.87 4.09 -7.27
N ASP A 193 17.05 3.69 -7.73
CA ASP A 193 17.16 2.73 -8.82
C ASP A 193 16.57 1.36 -8.40
N PRO A 194 15.54 0.86 -9.09
CA PRO A 194 14.98 -0.46 -8.80
C PRO A 194 15.98 -1.61 -8.88
N GLN A 195 17.06 -1.47 -9.64
CA GLN A 195 18.14 -2.47 -9.73
C GLN A 195 18.89 -2.68 -8.41
N LEU A 196 18.81 -1.75 -7.47
CA LEU A 196 19.35 -1.91 -6.11
C LEU A 196 18.60 -3.00 -5.32
N MET A 197 17.37 -3.35 -5.72
CA MET A 197 16.50 -4.30 -5.03
C MET A 197 16.61 -5.72 -5.59
N GLN A 198 17.83 -6.25 -5.65
CA GLN A 198 18.06 -7.63 -6.10
C GLN A 198 17.67 -8.65 -5.00
N GLY A 199 17.19 -9.82 -5.42
CA GLY A 199 16.86 -10.91 -4.50
C GLY A 199 15.71 -10.57 -3.54
N VAL A 200 14.78 -9.71 -3.92
CA VAL A 200 13.58 -9.42 -3.15
C VAL A 200 12.48 -10.43 -3.46
N TYR A 201 11.74 -10.84 -2.43
CA TYR A 201 10.53 -11.65 -2.58
C TYR A 201 9.33 -10.97 -1.92
N LEU A 202 8.15 -11.33 -2.39
CA LEU A 202 6.88 -11.05 -1.74
C LEU A 202 6.14 -12.37 -1.54
N ALA A 203 5.70 -12.65 -0.32
CA ALA A 203 4.90 -13.83 -0.01
C ALA A 203 3.55 -13.38 0.56
N TYR A 204 2.45 -13.99 0.09
CA TYR A 204 1.11 -13.59 0.47
C TYR A 204 0.16 -14.80 0.56
N ARG A 205 -0.83 -14.73 1.43
CA ARG A 205 -1.85 -15.79 1.57
C ARG A 205 -2.73 -15.86 0.35
N ARG A 206 -3.01 -17.08 -0.13
CA ARG A 206 -3.90 -17.31 -1.30
C ARG A 206 -5.38 -17.22 -0.95
N SER A 207 -5.73 -17.49 0.28
CA SER A 207 -7.10 -17.39 0.79
C SER A 207 -7.10 -16.54 2.05
N LEU A 208 -8.17 -15.79 2.24
CA LEU A 208 -8.47 -15.07 3.46
C LEU A 208 -9.09 -16.05 4.47
N SER A 209 -8.39 -17.10 4.87
CA SER A 209 -8.78 -17.93 6.00
C SER A 209 -8.59 -17.14 7.29
N GLU A 210 -9.39 -17.47 8.30
CA GLU A 210 -9.41 -16.84 9.62
C GLU A 210 -8.02 -16.45 10.12
N GLY A 211 -7.85 -15.23 10.62
CA GLY A 211 -6.65 -14.79 11.32
C GLY A 211 -5.76 -13.77 10.60
N THR A 212 -6.19 -13.14 9.50
CA THR A 212 -5.45 -12.03 8.87
C THR A 212 -5.74 -10.66 9.49
N GLU A 213 -6.65 -10.56 10.46
CA GLU A 213 -6.88 -9.32 11.19
C GLU A 213 -5.67 -8.99 12.04
N VAL A 214 -4.93 -7.96 11.65
CA VAL A 214 -4.04 -7.26 12.57
C VAL A 214 -4.97 -6.52 13.52
N PHE A 215 -5.07 -6.97 14.77
CA PHE A 215 -5.66 -6.18 15.82
C PHE A 215 -4.84 -4.88 15.89
N HIS A 216 -5.39 -3.83 15.35
CA HIS A 216 -4.85 -2.49 15.53
C HIS A 216 -5.00 -2.17 17.02
N ASN A 217 -4.04 -2.61 17.82
CA ASN A 217 -3.82 -2.02 19.13
C ASN A 217 -3.75 -0.53 18.85
N ASN A 218 -4.66 0.23 19.37
CA ASN A 218 -4.90 1.65 19.12
C ASN A 218 -3.61 2.50 19.15
N ILE A 219 -2.67 2.15 18.23
CA ILE A 219 -1.33 2.77 18.15
C ILE A 219 -1.48 4.27 17.94
N ARG A 220 -2.50 4.70 17.16
CA ARG A 220 -2.78 6.12 16.96
C ARG A 220 -3.14 6.83 18.27
N GLU A 221 -3.97 6.24 19.12
CA GLU A 221 -4.30 6.82 20.42
C GLU A 221 -3.12 6.81 21.38
N ARG A 222 -2.33 5.73 21.39
CA ARG A 222 -1.11 5.63 22.18
C ARG A 222 -0.08 6.69 21.76
N TRP A 223 0.09 6.90 20.46
CA TRP A 223 0.91 7.99 19.91
C TRP A 223 0.40 9.38 20.35
N ASN A 224 -0.93 9.61 20.22
CA ASN A 224 -1.52 10.89 20.60
C ASN A 224 -1.35 11.19 22.10
N ARG A 225 -1.32 10.14 22.93
CA ARG A 225 -0.99 10.24 24.37
C ARG A 225 0.52 10.34 24.64
N LYS A 226 1.34 10.37 23.58
CA LYS A 226 2.80 10.44 23.68
C LYS A 226 3.40 9.30 24.51
N GLU A 227 2.86 8.08 24.37
CA GLU A 227 3.39 6.91 25.05
C GLU A 227 4.84 6.66 24.61
N PRO A 228 5.84 6.66 25.53
CA PRO A 228 7.26 6.62 25.16
C PRO A 228 7.61 5.45 24.25
N ALA A 229 7.15 4.24 24.59
CA ALA A 229 7.43 3.04 23.79
C ALA A 229 6.97 3.17 22.33
N VAL A 230 5.84 3.85 22.08
CA VAL A 230 5.33 4.06 20.73
C VAL A 230 6.10 5.16 20.01
N VAL A 231 6.40 6.27 20.70
CA VAL A 231 7.17 7.39 20.11
C VAL A 231 8.58 6.93 19.73
N ASP A 232 9.26 6.21 20.64
CA ASP A 232 10.59 5.68 20.39
C ASP A 232 10.61 4.68 19.24
N ALA A 233 9.60 3.81 19.15
CA ALA A 233 9.49 2.85 18.06
C ALA A 233 9.28 3.51 16.70
N MET A 234 8.47 4.58 16.61
CA MET A 234 8.29 5.33 15.35
C MET A 234 9.60 5.97 14.90
N SER A 235 10.38 6.51 15.84
CA SER A 235 11.71 7.06 15.58
C SER A 235 12.68 5.96 15.13
N GLN A 236 12.64 4.79 15.76
CA GLN A 236 13.48 3.66 15.42
C GLN A 236 13.17 3.09 14.03
N TRP A 237 11.86 2.97 13.66
CA TRP A 237 11.49 2.58 12.29
C TRP A 237 11.96 3.60 11.25
N ALA A 238 11.85 4.90 11.54
CA ALA A 238 12.39 5.93 10.66
C ALA A 238 13.91 5.79 10.48
N ALA A 239 14.64 5.48 11.57
CA ALA A 239 16.06 5.21 11.51
C ALA A 239 16.42 3.96 10.69
N TYR A 240 15.61 2.90 10.78
CA TYR A 240 15.78 1.71 9.91
C TYR A 240 15.61 2.04 8.43
N ALA A 241 14.67 2.90 8.07
CA ALA A 241 14.49 3.33 6.68
C ALA A 241 15.70 4.15 6.18
N GLU A 242 16.22 5.07 6.99
CA GLU A 242 17.41 5.86 6.64
C GLU A 242 18.64 4.97 6.46
N GLN A 243 18.90 4.07 7.42
CA GLN A 243 20.01 3.11 7.34
C GLN A 243 19.84 2.17 6.14
N GLY A 244 18.61 1.73 5.87
CA GLY A 244 18.28 0.89 4.71
C GLY A 244 18.52 1.59 3.38
N ARG A 245 18.23 2.90 3.29
CA ARG A 245 18.57 3.71 2.11
C ARG A 245 20.10 3.72 1.89
N LEU A 246 20.88 3.97 2.94
CA LEU A 246 22.34 3.98 2.83
C LEU A 246 22.89 2.59 2.47
N ALA A 247 22.34 1.54 3.07
CA ALA A 247 22.74 0.16 2.77
C ALA A 247 22.40 -0.25 1.33
N LEU A 248 21.24 0.18 0.79
CA LEU A 248 20.87 -0.03 -0.63
C LEU A 248 21.89 0.63 -1.55
N LEU A 249 22.21 1.90 -1.30
CA LEU A 249 23.17 2.66 -2.11
C LEU A 249 24.60 2.11 -2.04
N ALA A 250 24.97 1.53 -0.90
CA ALA A 250 26.27 0.88 -0.69
C ALA A 250 26.32 -0.58 -1.17
N GLY A 251 25.18 -1.19 -1.51
CA GLY A 251 25.09 -2.62 -1.82
C GLY A 251 25.31 -3.53 -0.60
N ASP A 252 25.14 -3.01 0.63
CA ASP A 252 25.30 -3.78 1.87
C ASP A 252 24.06 -4.64 2.16
N ARG A 253 24.04 -5.81 1.54
CA ARG A 253 22.95 -6.77 1.68
C ARG A 253 22.84 -7.35 3.10
N ALA A 254 23.98 -7.54 3.78
CA ALA A 254 23.99 -8.08 5.14
C ALA A 254 23.27 -7.13 6.11
N GLN A 255 23.55 -5.82 6.01
CA GLN A 255 22.84 -4.81 6.78
C GLN A 255 21.34 -4.76 6.43
N LEU A 256 20.99 -4.87 5.15
CA LEU A 256 19.56 -4.91 4.74
C LEU A 256 18.81 -6.09 5.36
N HIS A 257 19.39 -7.30 5.36
CA HIS A 257 18.77 -8.46 6.01
C HIS A 257 18.52 -8.21 7.51
N GLN A 258 19.49 -7.62 8.20
CA GLN A 258 19.36 -7.28 9.62
C GLN A 258 18.26 -6.25 9.86
N LEU A 259 18.21 -5.17 9.07
CA LEU A 259 17.22 -4.10 9.21
C LEU A 259 15.80 -4.59 8.93
N ILE A 260 15.61 -5.44 7.91
CA ILE A 260 14.29 -6.02 7.58
C ILE A 260 13.76 -6.85 8.76
N ASN A 261 14.62 -7.71 9.33
CA ASN A 261 14.25 -8.51 10.49
C ASN A 261 13.97 -7.64 11.72
N ALA A 262 14.85 -6.66 12.01
CA ALA A 262 14.67 -5.74 13.12
C ALA A 262 13.37 -4.91 13.01
N ASN A 263 12.98 -4.52 11.78
CA ASN A 263 11.73 -3.79 11.55
C ASN A 263 10.50 -4.61 11.98
N PHE A 264 10.48 -5.91 11.64
CA PHE A 264 9.41 -6.80 12.09
C PHE A 264 9.49 -7.08 13.60
N ASP A 265 10.67 -7.34 14.13
CA ASP A 265 10.86 -7.67 15.55
C ASP A 265 10.38 -6.53 16.46
N LEU A 266 10.70 -5.28 16.11
CA LEU A 266 10.17 -4.10 16.78
C LEU A 266 8.63 -4.03 16.69
N ARG A 267 8.04 -4.38 15.53
CA ARG A 267 6.58 -4.45 15.40
C ARG A 267 5.96 -5.48 16.35
N ALA A 268 6.58 -6.63 16.49
CA ALA A 268 6.11 -7.70 17.37
C ALA A 268 6.12 -7.31 18.87
N THR A 269 6.87 -6.29 19.27
CA THR A 269 6.85 -5.77 20.66
C THR A 269 5.65 -4.88 20.94
N LEU A 270 5.03 -4.29 19.92
CA LEU A 270 3.98 -3.28 20.07
C LEU A 270 2.60 -3.73 19.60
N TYR A 271 2.58 -4.66 18.64
CA TYR A 271 1.35 -5.17 18.02
C TYR A 271 1.07 -6.61 18.44
N ASN A 272 -0.18 -6.91 18.65
CA ASN A 272 -0.60 -8.31 18.80
C ASN A 272 -0.65 -8.94 17.39
N ILE A 273 0.38 -9.71 17.03
CA ILE A 273 0.49 -10.35 15.72
C ILE A 273 -0.18 -11.72 15.81
N ASN A 274 -1.13 -11.99 14.93
CA ASN A 274 -1.77 -13.30 14.89
C ASN A 274 -0.78 -14.40 14.47
N GLN A 275 -1.08 -15.62 14.92
CA GLN A 275 -0.23 -16.79 14.76
C GLN A 275 0.14 -17.04 13.30
N GLY A 276 -0.82 -16.94 12.37
CA GLY A 276 -0.57 -17.22 10.98
C GLY A 276 0.38 -16.21 10.30
N ASN A 277 0.33 -14.93 10.69
CA ASN A 277 1.29 -13.93 10.21
C ASN A 277 2.69 -14.17 10.80
N LEU A 278 2.76 -14.59 12.08
CA LEU A 278 4.02 -14.94 12.72
C LEU A 278 4.67 -16.16 12.05
N GLU A 279 3.88 -17.18 11.70
CA GLU A 279 4.34 -18.37 10.98
C GLU A 279 4.94 -18.04 9.62
N MET A 280 4.35 -17.11 8.86
CA MET A 280 4.93 -16.65 7.59
C MET A 280 6.34 -16.08 7.77
N VAL A 281 6.53 -15.20 8.78
CA VAL A 281 7.84 -14.60 9.06
C VAL A 281 8.84 -15.65 9.53
N GLN A 282 8.45 -16.53 10.44
CA GLN A 282 9.31 -17.60 10.95
C GLN A 282 9.71 -18.59 9.86
N THR A 283 8.78 -18.94 8.97
CA THR A 283 9.04 -19.83 7.83
C THR A 283 10.04 -19.20 6.86
N ALA A 284 9.92 -17.91 6.56
CA ALA A 284 10.92 -17.24 5.73
C ALA A 284 12.31 -17.26 6.37
N ARG A 285 12.37 -16.95 7.65
CA ARG A 285 13.64 -16.92 8.40
C ARG A 285 14.28 -18.31 8.58
N SER A 286 13.49 -19.37 8.67
CA SER A 286 13.98 -20.74 8.80
C SER A 286 14.78 -21.23 7.58
N VAL A 287 14.55 -20.65 6.41
CA VAL A 287 15.32 -20.92 5.18
C VAL A 287 16.44 -19.90 4.91
N GLY A 288 16.68 -18.95 5.84
CA GLY A 288 17.73 -17.94 5.74
C GLY A 288 17.28 -16.62 5.10
N ALA A 289 16.03 -16.48 4.65
CA ALA A 289 15.52 -15.22 4.12
C ALA A 289 15.18 -14.22 5.24
N SER A 290 15.37 -12.93 5.01
CA SER A 290 14.82 -11.90 5.91
C SER A 290 13.34 -11.69 5.66
N SER A 291 12.60 -11.19 6.66
CA SER A 291 11.14 -11.04 6.53
C SER A 291 10.56 -9.91 7.38
N ASN A 292 9.75 -9.07 6.75
CA ASN A 292 8.95 -8.02 7.36
C ASN A 292 7.55 -7.99 6.73
N PHE A 293 6.56 -7.34 7.35
CA PHE A 293 5.26 -7.13 6.73
C PHE A 293 5.34 -6.16 5.54
N ALA A 294 4.69 -6.54 4.44
CA ALA A 294 4.52 -5.67 3.27
C ALA A 294 3.56 -4.49 3.52
N GLY A 295 2.75 -4.59 4.57
CA GLY A 295 1.80 -3.56 4.99
C GLY A 295 1.19 -3.89 6.34
N SER A 296 -0.14 -4.01 6.43
CA SER A 296 -0.86 -4.29 7.68
C SER A 296 -0.82 -5.76 8.11
N GLY A 297 -0.39 -6.69 7.27
CA GLY A 297 -0.35 -8.14 7.49
C GLY A 297 -0.95 -8.91 6.32
N GLY A 298 -0.87 -10.24 6.37
CA GLY A 298 -1.32 -11.14 5.28
C GLY A 298 -0.35 -11.26 4.11
N ALA A 299 0.62 -10.34 4.01
CA ALA A 299 1.75 -10.41 3.09
C ALA A 299 3.05 -9.99 3.78
N VAL A 300 4.13 -10.67 3.43
CA VAL A 300 5.49 -10.37 3.91
C VAL A 300 6.43 -10.13 2.74
N VAL A 301 7.42 -9.28 2.96
CA VAL A 301 8.46 -8.92 2.01
C VAL A 301 9.82 -9.11 2.67
N GLY A 302 10.82 -9.48 1.89
CA GLY A 302 12.18 -9.62 2.39
C GLY A 302 13.17 -9.94 1.29
N LEU A 303 14.39 -10.26 1.68
CA LEU A 303 15.47 -10.64 0.77
C LEU A 303 15.79 -12.12 0.88
N PHE A 304 16.24 -12.68 -0.22
CA PHE A 304 16.78 -14.04 -0.32
C PHE A 304 18.11 -14.04 -1.09
N GLU A 305 18.92 -15.06 -0.86
CA GLU A 305 20.21 -15.25 -1.51
C GLU A 305 20.18 -16.47 -2.43
N GLY A 306 20.24 -16.25 -3.74
CA GLY A 306 20.28 -17.28 -4.76
C GLY A 306 18.99 -18.08 -4.96
N ASP A 307 18.95 -18.84 -6.04
CA ASP A 307 17.74 -19.59 -6.43
C ASP A 307 17.41 -20.74 -5.48
N ASP A 308 18.40 -21.36 -4.86
CA ASP A 308 18.18 -22.46 -3.90
C ASP A 308 17.38 -22.00 -2.68
N MET A 309 17.72 -20.81 -2.12
CA MET A 309 16.95 -20.22 -1.01
C MET A 309 15.54 -19.83 -1.45
N PHE A 310 15.39 -19.25 -2.64
CA PHE A 310 14.06 -18.91 -3.18
C PHE A 310 13.18 -20.15 -3.39
N ASN A 311 13.75 -21.23 -3.90
CA ASN A 311 13.04 -22.50 -4.09
C ASN A 311 12.65 -23.13 -2.74
N ALA A 312 13.55 -23.11 -1.75
CA ALA A 312 13.25 -23.55 -0.39
C ALA A 312 12.14 -22.71 0.24
N LEU A 313 12.22 -21.37 0.16
CA LEU A 313 11.21 -20.45 0.63
C LEU A 313 9.84 -20.74 0.00
N THR A 314 9.79 -20.91 -1.33
CA THR A 314 8.55 -21.20 -2.06
C THR A 314 7.93 -22.51 -1.61
N ARG A 315 8.73 -23.55 -1.43
CA ARG A 315 8.28 -24.88 -0.97
C ARG A 315 7.73 -24.82 0.46
N GLU A 316 8.44 -24.19 1.38
CA GLU A 316 8.00 -24.11 2.78
C GLU A 316 6.75 -23.23 2.94
N MET A 317 6.69 -22.10 2.25
CA MET A 317 5.51 -21.21 2.24
C MET A 317 4.26 -21.89 1.63
N ALA A 318 4.44 -22.76 0.63
CA ALA A 318 3.32 -23.47 0.03
C ALA A 318 2.60 -24.39 1.04
N LYS A 319 3.30 -24.92 2.06
CA LYS A 319 2.70 -25.72 3.14
C LYS A 319 1.73 -24.90 4.00
N LEU A 320 1.90 -23.57 4.03
CA LEU A 320 1.02 -22.62 4.73
C LEU A 320 -0.06 -22.00 3.81
N ASN A 321 -0.24 -22.52 2.59
CA ASN A 321 -1.09 -21.95 1.54
C ASN A 321 -0.71 -20.48 1.20
N VAL A 322 0.58 -20.20 1.19
CA VAL A 322 1.16 -18.89 0.88
C VAL A 322 1.85 -18.95 -0.47
N ALA A 323 1.57 -18.00 -1.34
CA ALA A 323 2.25 -17.83 -2.62
C ALA A 323 3.51 -16.98 -2.43
N VAL A 324 4.58 -17.31 -3.15
CA VAL A 324 5.82 -16.52 -3.19
C VAL A 324 6.07 -16.06 -4.61
N ILE A 325 6.38 -14.79 -4.78
CA ILE A 325 6.71 -14.20 -6.09
C ILE A 325 7.98 -13.35 -5.99
N ARG A 326 8.60 -13.12 -7.13
CA ARG A 326 9.61 -12.07 -7.32
C ARG A 326 8.85 -10.81 -7.80
N PRO A 327 8.84 -9.71 -7.02
CA PRO A 327 8.18 -8.49 -7.44
C PRO A 327 8.82 -7.91 -8.69
N GLN A 328 7.98 -7.48 -9.62
CA GLN A 328 8.40 -6.65 -10.75
C GLN A 328 8.33 -5.19 -10.30
N ILE A 329 9.49 -4.54 -10.14
CA ILE A 329 9.62 -3.22 -9.50
C ILE A 329 9.87 -2.11 -10.53
N GLU A 330 10.09 -2.42 -11.80
CA GLU A 330 10.52 -1.47 -12.84
C GLU A 330 9.78 -0.14 -12.76
N ALA A 331 10.54 0.97 -12.77
CA ALA A 331 10.01 2.29 -13.02
C ALA A 331 9.56 2.40 -14.49
N LYS A 332 8.68 3.35 -14.80
CA LYS A 332 8.31 3.67 -16.18
C LYS A 332 9.48 4.23 -16.93
#